data_38a35088a88d274d099019eeac87fcfd
#
_entry.id   38a35088a88d274d099019eeac87fcfd
#
_cell.length_a   1.000
_cell.length_b   1.000
_cell.length_c   1.000
_cell.angle_alpha   90.00
_cell.angle_beta   90.00
_cell.angle_gamma   90.00
#
_symmetry.space_group_name_H-M   'P 1'
#
loop_
_entity.id
_entity.type
_entity.pdbx_description
1 polymer ?
#
loop_
_entity_poly.entity_id
_entity_poly.type
_entity_poly.pdbx_seq_one_letter_code
_entity_poly.pdbx_strand_id
1 'polypeptide(L)'
;MKIVIAPDSFKESLSAMAVADAIEAGFKQVLPNATYVKLPMADGGEGTVQSLVDATGGRILPVEVTAPLGNKVQGFVGLLGDGERAVIEMAAASGIHLVAPEQRNPLLTSSFGTGELILAALEMGVKHLILGIGGSATNDGGAGMIQALGGKLLKADGSAIELGGAGLAELATIDLSGLDPRLGELVIEVACDVNNPLCGPKGASAVFGPQKGATPEMVVELDANLSRYADCIEQALGKQVKDIPGAGAAGGMGAALVGLLGAELKPGIQIVIEALKLAEEVADADLVITGEGRIDSQTIHGKTPIGVARCAKQFGKPVIGISGCLTDDCGVVHDHGLDAVFAVVNRAMSLPEALESASTNIQLTVRNVAALYQLKG
;
A
#
# COMPACT_ATOMS: atom_id res chain seq x y z
N MET A 1 18.84 -19.52 -19.57
CA MET A 1 17.74 -18.55 -19.67
C MET A 1 17.20 -18.28 -18.29
N LYS A 2 17.15 -17.02 -17.88
CA LYS A 2 16.59 -16.56 -16.58
C LYS A 2 15.30 -15.78 -16.86
N ILE A 3 14.20 -16.17 -16.21
CA ILE A 3 12.89 -15.54 -16.30
C ILE A 3 12.53 -14.99 -14.94
N VAL A 4 12.33 -13.68 -14.84
CA VAL A 4 11.83 -13.03 -13.64
C VAL A 4 10.32 -12.88 -13.73
N ILE A 5 9.61 -13.36 -12.70
CA ILE A 5 8.15 -13.37 -12.62
C ILE A 5 7.76 -12.46 -11.45
N ALA A 6 7.26 -11.28 -11.77
CA ALA A 6 6.98 -10.21 -10.82
C ALA A 6 5.53 -9.67 -10.97
N PRO A 7 4.49 -10.49 -10.71
CA PRO A 7 3.09 -10.10 -10.82
C PRO A 7 2.56 -9.48 -9.53
N ASP A 8 1.49 -8.71 -9.66
CA ASP A 8 0.57 -8.40 -8.57
C ASP A 8 -0.45 -9.54 -8.36
N SER A 9 -1.22 -9.44 -7.30
CA SER A 9 -2.37 -10.31 -7.03
C SER A 9 -3.47 -10.13 -8.08
N PHE A 10 -4.19 -11.20 -8.37
CA PHE A 10 -5.48 -11.12 -9.07
C PHE A 10 -6.55 -11.02 -7.98
N LYS A 11 -6.95 -9.78 -7.66
CA LYS A 11 -7.87 -9.48 -6.56
C LYS A 11 -9.10 -10.39 -6.61
N GLU A 12 -9.57 -10.82 -5.45
CA GLU A 12 -10.69 -11.76 -5.26
C GLU A 12 -10.44 -13.19 -5.82
N SER A 13 -9.23 -13.48 -6.32
CA SER A 13 -8.93 -14.78 -6.95
C SER A 13 -7.61 -15.40 -6.47
N LEU A 14 -6.47 -14.80 -6.77
CA LEU A 14 -5.14 -15.36 -6.48
C LEU A 14 -4.22 -14.34 -5.81
N SER A 15 -3.46 -14.78 -4.81
CA SER A 15 -2.34 -13.99 -4.28
C SER A 15 -1.26 -13.79 -5.34
N ALA A 16 -0.42 -12.77 -5.19
CA ALA A 16 0.69 -12.52 -6.11
C ALA A 16 1.63 -13.72 -6.25
N MET A 17 1.91 -14.45 -5.16
CA MET A 17 2.69 -15.67 -5.19
C MET A 17 1.98 -16.78 -5.98
N ALA A 18 0.67 -16.98 -5.79
CA ALA A 18 -0.09 -17.98 -6.52
C ALA A 18 -0.16 -17.67 -8.04
N VAL A 19 -0.21 -16.38 -8.41
CA VAL A 19 -0.09 -15.94 -9.80
C VAL A 19 1.30 -16.29 -10.35
N ALA A 20 2.36 -16.00 -9.59
CA ALA A 20 3.74 -16.32 -9.97
C ALA A 20 3.96 -17.83 -10.14
N ASP A 21 3.40 -18.64 -9.23
CA ASP A 21 3.45 -20.11 -9.32
C ASP A 21 2.74 -20.63 -10.57
N ALA A 22 1.57 -20.09 -10.90
CA ALA A 22 0.82 -20.47 -12.09
C ALA A 22 1.57 -20.09 -13.38
N ILE A 23 2.23 -18.92 -13.42
CA ILE A 23 3.07 -18.48 -14.53
C ILE A 23 4.27 -19.44 -14.70
N GLU A 24 4.99 -19.73 -13.63
CA GLU A 24 6.12 -20.66 -13.63
C GLU A 24 5.68 -22.05 -14.15
N ALA A 25 4.57 -22.57 -13.61
CA ALA A 25 4.06 -23.90 -13.99
C ALA A 25 3.72 -23.99 -15.49
N GLY A 26 3.14 -22.94 -16.06
CA GLY A 26 2.84 -22.90 -17.49
C GLY A 26 4.10 -22.79 -18.36
N PHE A 27 5.04 -21.93 -17.98
CA PHE A 27 6.33 -21.79 -18.71
C PHE A 27 7.17 -23.06 -18.66
N LYS A 28 7.23 -23.76 -17.52
CA LYS A 28 7.98 -25.03 -17.35
C LYS A 28 7.53 -26.14 -18.29
N GLN A 29 6.29 -26.11 -18.79
CA GLN A 29 5.82 -27.10 -19.77
C GLN A 29 6.55 -26.97 -21.11
N VAL A 30 7.12 -25.82 -21.42
CA VAL A 30 7.83 -25.55 -22.69
C VAL A 30 9.32 -25.31 -22.45
N LEU A 31 9.68 -24.65 -21.39
CA LEU A 31 11.05 -24.24 -21.02
C LEU A 31 11.47 -24.84 -19.66
N PRO A 32 11.54 -26.20 -19.54
CA PRO A 32 11.78 -26.85 -18.25
C PRO A 32 13.14 -26.56 -17.63
N ASN A 33 14.12 -26.16 -18.44
CA ASN A 33 15.50 -25.90 -18.01
C ASN A 33 15.79 -24.42 -17.76
N ALA A 34 14.79 -23.52 -17.84
CA ALA A 34 14.95 -22.11 -17.50
C ALA A 34 15.04 -21.93 -15.97
N THR A 35 15.78 -20.92 -15.54
CA THR A 35 15.79 -20.47 -14.14
C THR A 35 14.63 -19.51 -13.94
N TYR A 36 13.81 -19.76 -12.94
CA TYR A 36 12.65 -18.93 -12.61
C TYR A 36 12.88 -18.23 -11.28
N VAL A 37 12.79 -16.91 -11.29
CA VAL A 37 12.84 -16.07 -10.08
C VAL A 37 11.47 -15.47 -9.87
N LYS A 38 10.81 -15.83 -8.77
CA LYS A 38 9.49 -15.32 -8.42
C LYS A 38 9.60 -14.21 -7.40
N LEU A 39 9.09 -13.04 -7.74
CA LEU A 39 9.03 -11.86 -6.91
C LEU A 39 7.58 -11.36 -6.88
N PRO A 40 6.72 -11.91 -6.00
CA PRO A 40 5.36 -11.40 -5.85
C PRO A 40 5.41 -9.93 -5.45
N MET A 41 4.75 -9.11 -6.26
CA MET A 41 4.75 -7.65 -6.13
C MET A 41 3.45 -7.15 -5.50
N ALA A 42 3.44 -5.86 -5.19
CA ALA A 42 2.27 -5.08 -4.79
C ALA A 42 2.51 -3.59 -5.09
N ASP A 43 1.47 -2.78 -5.03
CA ASP A 43 1.53 -1.33 -5.27
C ASP A 43 1.49 -0.48 -3.99
N GLY A 44 1.66 -1.08 -2.81
CA GLY A 44 1.56 -0.39 -1.52
C GLY A 44 0.15 -0.39 -0.91
N GLY A 45 -0.82 -0.95 -1.62
CA GLY A 45 -2.20 -1.16 -1.17
C GLY A 45 -2.40 -2.48 -0.43
N GLU A 46 -3.64 -2.98 -0.47
CA GLU A 46 -4.02 -4.27 0.11
C GLU A 46 -3.21 -5.42 -0.49
N GLY A 47 -2.72 -6.32 0.38
CA GLY A 47 -1.89 -7.47 0.01
C GLY A 47 -0.39 -7.20 -0.04
N THR A 48 0.05 -5.97 0.23
CA THR A 48 1.48 -5.62 0.25
C THR A 48 2.23 -6.39 1.35
N VAL A 49 1.64 -6.55 2.53
CA VAL A 49 2.24 -7.35 3.62
C VAL A 49 2.45 -8.78 3.17
N GLN A 50 1.41 -9.41 2.60
CA GLN A 50 1.51 -10.80 2.14
C GLN A 50 2.58 -10.97 1.05
N SER A 51 2.58 -10.07 0.05
CA SER A 51 3.54 -10.16 -1.07
C SER A 51 4.98 -10.01 -0.61
N LEU A 52 5.28 -9.03 0.25
CA LEU A 52 6.64 -8.80 0.76
C LEU A 52 7.11 -9.93 1.69
N VAL A 53 6.21 -10.47 2.52
CA VAL A 53 6.50 -11.60 3.41
C VAL A 53 6.77 -12.86 2.59
N ASP A 54 5.92 -13.18 1.61
CA ASP A 54 6.09 -14.35 0.74
C ASP A 54 7.40 -14.27 -0.07
N ALA A 55 7.70 -13.09 -0.62
CA ALA A 55 8.91 -12.89 -1.43
C ALA A 55 10.20 -13.00 -0.63
N THR A 56 10.18 -12.66 0.66
CA THR A 56 11.39 -12.63 1.50
C THR A 56 11.52 -13.85 2.41
N GLY A 57 10.55 -14.77 2.40
CA GLY A 57 10.50 -15.88 3.36
C GLY A 57 10.29 -15.41 4.80
N GLY A 58 9.59 -14.30 4.97
CA GLY A 58 9.23 -13.72 6.26
C GLY A 58 8.05 -14.42 6.95
N ARG A 59 7.42 -13.71 7.90
CA ARG A 59 6.25 -14.22 8.62
C ARG A 59 5.27 -13.11 8.97
N ILE A 60 3.98 -13.42 8.97
CA ILE A 60 2.92 -12.53 9.43
C ILE A 60 2.63 -12.86 10.90
N LEU A 61 2.64 -11.84 11.74
CA LEU A 61 2.42 -11.93 13.18
C LEU A 61 1.12 -11.22 13.55
N PRO A 62 0.14 -11.92 14.13
CA PRO A 62 -1.10 -11.31 14.57
C PRO A 62 -0.88 -10.40 15.79
N VAL A 63 -1.57 -9.26 15.82
CA VAL A 63 -1.49 -8.27 16.90
C VAL A 63 -2.91 -7.82 17.23
N GLU A 64 -3.33 -7.90 18.50
CA GLU A 64 -4.59 -7.31 18.92
C GLU A 64 -4.46 -5.80 19.03
N VAL A 65 -5.28 -5.06 18.31
CA VAL A 65 -5.25 -3.60 18.24
C VAL A 65 -6.63 -2.98 18.36
N THR A 66 -6.67 -1.67 18.56
CA THR A 66 -7.89 -0.88 18.63
C THR A 66 -8.37 -0.52 17.22
N ALA A 67 -9.59 -0.93 16.88
CA ALA A 67 -10.29 -0.57 15.65
C ALA A 67 -10.71 0.90 15.63
N PRO A 68 -11.15 1.46 14.47
CA PRO A 68 -11.47 2.88 14.34
C PRO A 68 -12.50 3.41 15.35
N LEU A 69 -13.45 2.56 15.79
CA LEU A 69 -14.49 2.92 16.76
C LEU A 69 -14.20 2.46 18.20
N GLY A 70 -12.97 2.03 18.50
CA GLY A 70 -12.51 1.72 19.86
C GLY A 70 -12.64 0.26 20.29
N ASN A 71 -13.32 -0.61 19.55
CA ASN A 71 -13.37 -2.05 19.82
C ASN A 71 -12.01 -2.71 19.46
N LYS A 72 -11.72 -3.86 20.07
CA LYS A 72 -10.51 -4.63 19.72
C LYS A 72 -10.75 -5.47 18.46
N VAL A 73 -9.70 -5.53 17.62
CA VAL A 73 -9.65 -6.36 16.40
C VAL A 73 -8.28 -7.01 16.28
N GLN A 74 -8.23 -8.09 15.48
CA GLN A 74 -6.99 -8.74 15.13
C GLN A 74 -6.37 -8.02 13.92
N GLY A 75 -5.34 -7.22 14.16
CA GLY A 75 -4.44 -6.71 13.12
C GLY A 75 -3.25 -7.65 12.91
N PHE A 76 -2.28 -7.23 12.14
CA PHE A 76 -1.07 -7.99 11.85
C PHE A 76 0.12 -7.12 11.46
N VAL A 77 1.32 -7.64 11.68
CA VAL A 77 2.59 -7.08 11.21
C VAL A 77 3.30 -8.14 10.40
N GLY A 78 3.76 -7.80 9.21
CA GLY A 78 4.66 -8.64 8.43
C GLY A 78 6.11 -8.37 8.82
N LEU A 79 6.82 -9.38 9.34
CA LEU A 79 8.26 -9.33 9.53
C LEU A 79 8.94 -9.95 8.31
N LEU A 80 9.81 -9.19 7.64
CA LEU A 80 10.51 -9.67 6.45
C LEU A 80 11.60 -10.70 6.80
N GLY A 81 12.05 -11.47 5.82
CA GLY A 81 12.96 -12.58 6.04
C GLY A 81 14.34 -12.20 6.60
N ASP A 82 14.73 -10.92 6.54
CA ASP A 82 15.96 -10.42 7.18
C ASP A 82 15.84 -10.20 8.69
N GLY A 83 14.60 -10.17 9.21
CA GLY A 83 14.32 -9.93 10.63
C GLY A 83 14.53 -8.48 11.11
N GLU A 84 14.92 -7.56 10.23
CA GLU A 84 15.19 -6.15 10.55
C GLU A 84 14.14 -5.19 9.96
N ARG A 85 13.40 -5.65 8.95
CA ARG A 85 12.36 -4.87 8.30
C ARG A 85 10.98 -5.42 8.61
N ALA A 86 10.04 -4.51 8.87
CA ALA A 86 8.62 -4.86 8.97
C ALA A 86 7.78 -4.11 7.95
N VAL A 87 6.64 -4.68 7.63
CA VAL A 87 5.62 -4.07 6.78
C VAL A 87 4.27 -4.10 7.48
N ILE A 88 3.56 -2.97 7.45
CA ILE A 88 2.24 -2.79 8.05
C ILE A 88 1.30 -2.20 7.00
N GLU A 89 0.11 -2.75 6.89
CA GLU A 89 -1.02 -2.08 6.27
C GLU A 89 -1.84 -1.41 7.37
N MET A 90 -1.88 -0.08 7.37
CA MET A 90 -2.66 0.69 8.36
C MET A 90 -4.13 0.26 8.39
N ALA A 91 -4.68 -0.20 7.26
CA ALA A 91 -6.03 -0.69 7.16
C ALA A 91 -6.32 -1.91 8.07
N ALA A 92 -5.31 -2.69 8.44
CA ALA A 92 -5.47 -3.81 9.38
C ALA A 92 -5.94 -3.37 10.78
N ALA A 93 -5.73 -2.09 11.15
CA ALA A 93 -6.17 -1.51 12.41
C ALA A 93 -7.14 -0.33 12.23
N SER A 94 -6.97 0.47 11.18
CA SER A 94 -7.70 1.74 10.98
C SER A 94 -8.44 1.78 9.63
N GLY A 95 -8.74 0.60 9.05
CA GLY A 95 -9.33 0.45 7.72
C GLY A 95 -10.84 0.65 7.68
N ILE A 96 -11.33 1.10 6.52
CA ILE A 96 -12.76 1.36 6.28
C ILE A 96 -13.60 0.08 6.33
N HIS A 97 -13.02 -1.08 6.02
CA HIS A 97 -13.69 -2.38 6.10
C HIS A 97 -13.98 -2.83 7.53
N LEU A 98 -13.33 -2.23 8.54
CA LEU A 98 -13.59 -2.47 9.97
C LEU A 98 -14.79 -1.66 10.49
N VAL A 99 -15.39 -0.81 9.66
CA VAL A 99 -16.52 0.05 10.03
C VAL A 99 -17.69 -0.22 9.09
N ALA A 100 -18.78 -0.71 9.64
CA ALA A 100 -20.02 -0.93 8.88
C ALA A 100 -20.46 0.39 8.20
N PRO A 101 -20.99 0.35 6.96
CA PRO A 101 -21.32 1.56 6.21
C PRO A 101 -22.20 2.56 6.99
N GLU A 102 -23.16 2.07 7.76
CA GLU A 102 -24.09 2.86 8.59
C GLU A 102 -23.45 3.46 9.84
N GLN A 103 -22.27 2.98 10.24
CA GLN A 103 -21.51 3.46 11.40
C GLN A 103 -20.34 4.40 11.01
N ARG A 104 -20.12 4.61 9.69
CA ARG A 104 -19.03 5.44 9.22
C ARG A 104 -19.26 6.89 9.62
N ASN A 105 -18.35 7.41 10.44
CA ASN A 105 -18.33 8.78 10.89
C ASN A 105 -16.88 9.23 11.16
N PRO A 106 -16.26 9.98 10.24
CA PRO A 106 -14.85 10.37 10.38
C PRO A 106 -14.58 11.41 11.49
N LEU A 107 -15.62 11.98 12.12
CA LEU A 107 -15.46 12.76 13.35
C LEU A 107 -15.09 11.87 14.55
N LEU A 108 -15.50 10.59 14.53
CA LEU A 108 -15.35 9.64 15.64
C LEU A 108 -14.25 8.60 15.41
N THR A 109 -13.99 8.23 14.15
CA THR A 109 -13.01 7.18 13.84
C THR A 109 -11.58 7.64 14.10
N SER A 110 -10.79 6.77 14.75
CA SER A 110 -9.42 7.04 15.18
C SER A 110 -8.39 6.12 14.55
N SER A 111 -7.22 6.67 14.32
CA SER A 111 -6.01 5.97 13.86
C SER A 111 -5.20 5.33 14.98
N PHE A 112 -5.72 5.25 16.22
CA PHE A 112 -4.99 4.77 17.41
C PHE A 112 -4.36 3.39 17.19
N GLY A 113 -5.10 2.44 16.63
CA GLY A 113 -4.61 1.08 16.38
C GLY A 113 -3.44 1.01 15.39
N THR A 114 -3.31 1.97 14.47
CA THR A 114 -2.12 2.07 13.62
C THR A 114 -0.86 2.33 14.45
N GLY A 115 -0.95 3.18 15.47
CA GLY A 115 0.15 3.37 16.42
C GLY A 115 0.47 2.12 17.23
N GLU A 116 -0.56 1.35 17.65
CA GLU A 116 -0.36 0.05 18.32
C GLU A 116 0.38 -0.96 17.40
N LEU A 117 0.09 -0.99 16.10
CA LEU A 117 0.84 -1.83 15.13
C LEU A 117 2.30 -1.39 15.01
N ILE A 118 2.58 -0.07 15.00
CA ILE A 118 3.95 0.45 14.96
C ILE A 118 4.70 0.06 16.23
N LEU A 119 4.09 0.17 17.42
CA LEU A 119 4.68 -0.28 18.68
C LEU A 119 4.99 -1.77 18.65
N ALA A 120 4.08 -2.60 18.14
CA ALA A 120 4.32 -4.03 18.00
C ALA A 120 5.52 -4.33 17.09
N ALA A 121 5.69 -3.59 15.99
CA ALA A 121 6.88 -3.71 15.14
C ALA A 121 8.16 -3.31 15.89
N LEU A 122 8.13 -2.24 16.68
CA LEU A 122 9.27 -1.84 17.52
C LEU A 122 9.64 -2.91 18.57
N GLU A 123 8.65 -3.60 19.15
CA GLU A 123 8.87 -4.72 20.09
C GLU A 123 9.54 -5.92 19.43
N MET A 124 9.36 -6.10 18.12
CA MET A 124 10.06 -7.12 17.32
C MET A 124 11.53 -6.72 17.02
N GLY A 125 11.95 -5.51 17.38
CA GLY A 125 13.32 -5.03 17.18
C GLY A 125 13.62 -4.55 15.76
N VAL A 126 12.60 -4.22 14.95
CA VAL A 126 12.81 -3.75 13.58
C VAL A 126 13.44 -2.36 13.55
N LYS A 127 14.24 -2.11 12.52
CA LYS A 127 14.91 -0.83 12.28
C LYS A 127 14.35 -0.08 11.08
N HIS A 128 13.56 -0.74 10.25
CA HIS A 128 12.96 -0.18 9.07
C HIS A 128 11.50 -0.65 8.95
N LEU A 129 10.59 0.31 8.86
CA LEU A 129 9.16 0.09 8.73
C LEU A 129 8.66 0.58 7.38
N ILE A 130 8.02 -0.30 6.64
CA ILE A 130 7.23 0.01 5.46
C ILE A 130 5.77 0.11 5.90
N LEU A 131 5.13 1.25 5.67
CA LEU A 131 3.76 1.51 6.09
C LEU A 131 2.88 1.83 4.88
N GLY A 132 1.97 0.92 4.53
CA GLY A 132 0.90 1.18 3.57
C GLY A 132 -0.25 1.94 4.24
N ILE A 133 -0.66 3.07 3.66
CA ILE A 133 -1.69 3.95 4.24
C ILE A 133 -3.00 3.99 3.44
N GLY A 134 -3.19 3.06 2.50
CA GLY A 134 -4.44 2.91 1.75
C GLY A 134 -5.60 2.40 2.59
N GLY A 135 -6.84 2.66 2.15
CA GLY A 135 -8.06 2.06 2.72
C GLY A 135 -8.51 2.60 4.08
N SER A 136 -8.12 3.81 4.52
CA SER A 136 -8.42 4.37 5.83
C SER A 136 -9.91 4.65 6.08
N ALA A 137 -10.37 4.45 7.33
CA ALA A 137 -11.66 4.90 7.85
C ALA A 137 -11.60 6.29 8.50
N THR A 138 -10.41 6.82 8.75
CA THR A 138 -10.14 7.94 9.66
C THR A 138 -9.93 9.26 8.92
N ASN A 139 -10.18 10.37 9.62
CA ASN A 139 -9.85 11.73 9.18
C ASN A 139 -9.36 12.56 10.38
N ASP A 140 -8.52 11.93 11.20
CA ASP A 140 -7.97 12.48 12.43
C ASP A 140 -6.52 12.99 12.30
N GLY A 141 -6.03 13.13 11.05
CA GLY A 141 -4.65 13.57 10.81
C GLY A 141 -3.57 12.61 11.32
N GLY A 142 -3.93 11.38 11.71
CA GLY A 142 -3.03 10.47 12.40
C GLY A 142 -2.84 10.80 13.89
N ALA A 143 -3.68 11.65 14.47
CA ALA A 143 -3.60 12.08 15.88
C ALA A 143 -3.67 10.87 16.83
N GLY A 144 -4.63 9.96 16.60
CA GLY A 144 -4.73 8.74 17.39
C GLY A 144 -3.47 7.89 17.33
N MET A 145 -2.85 7.75 16.15
CA MET A 145 -1.57 7.05 15.98
C MET A 145 -0.48 7.68 16.85
N ILE A 146 -0.35 8.99 16.83
CA ILE A 146 0.64 9.72 17.65
C ILE A 146 0.36 9.54 19.15
N GLN A 147 -0.91 9.56 19.58
CA GLN A 147 -1.28 9.30 20.98
C GLN A 147 -0.92 7.88 21.42
N ALA A 148 -1.16 6.88 20.58
CA ALA A 148 -0.77 5.51 20.85
C ALA A 148 0.75 5.33 21.00
N LEU A 149 1.53 6.09 20.22
CA LEU A 149 3.00 6.11 20.27
C LEU A 149 3.57 6.87 21.47
N GLY A 150 2.71 7.43 22.35
CA GLY A 150 3.10 8.16 23.55
C GLY A 150 3.16 9.68 23.40
N GLY A 151 2.85 10.21 22.22
CA GLY A 151 2.71 11.66 22.01
C GLY A 151 1.48 12.22 22.72
N LYS A 152 1.58 13.44 23.23
CA LYS A 152 0.48 14.12 23.91
C LYS A 152 -0.05 15.25 23.02
N LEU A 153 -1.30 15.13 22.66
CA LEU A 153 -2.06 16.16 21.97
C LEU A 153 -3.02 16.76 22.98
N LEU A 154 -2.79 18.04 23.32
CA LEU A 154 -3.40 18.66 24.50
C LEU A 154 -4.31 19.82 24.12
N LYS A 155 -5.41 19.95 24.87
CA LYS A 155 -6.28 21.12 24.90
C LYS A 155 -5.59 22.30 25.61
N ALA A 156 -6.22 23.49 25.57
CA ALA A 156 -5.71 24.68 26.24
C ALA A 156 -5.62 24.56 27.77
N ASP A 157 -6.42 23.68 28.38
CA ASP A 157 -6.40 23.39 29.81
C ASP A 157 -5.37 22.30 30.21
N GLY A 158 -4.63 21.76 29.24
CA GLY A 158 -3.63 20.72 29.45
C GLY A 158 -4.17 19.28 29.46
N SER A 159 -5.48 19.07 29.34
CA SER A 159 -6.06 17.74 29.17
C SER A 159 -5.84 17.21 27.74
N ALA A 160 -5.84 15.89 27.58
CA ALA A 160 -5.72 15.28 26.26
C ALA A 160 -6.97 15.56 25.40
N ILE A 161 -6.79 15.73 24.09
CA ILE A 161 -7.92 15.75 23.16
C ILE A 161 -8.56 14.36 23.05
N GLU A 162 -9.84 14.33 22.72
CA GLU A 162 -10.54 13.09 22.39
C GLU A 162 -10.03 12.46 21.09
N LEU A 163 -10.21 11.16 20.95
CA LEU A 163 -9.90 10.43 19.71
C LEU A 163 -10.87 10.81 18.58
N GLY A 164 -10.41 10.70 17.34
CA GLY A 164 -11.18 10.99 16.13
C GLY A 164 -10.99 12.39 15.60
N GLY A 165 -11.54 12.64 14.40
CA GLY A 165 -11.36 13.91 13.69
C GLY A 165 -11.93 15.14 14.43
N ALA A 166 -12.99 14.95 15.23
CA ALA A 166 -13.59 16.02 16.04
C ALA A 166 -12.65 16.50 17.15
N GLY A 167 -11.85 15.62 17.75
CA GLY A 167 -10.93 15.97 18.84
C GLY A 167 -9.92 17.05 18.46
N LEU A 168 -9.54 17.14 17.20
CA LEU A 168 -8.62 18.14 16.70
C LEU A 168 -9.13 19.57 16.82
N ALA A 169 -10.45 19.79 16.94
CA ALA A 169 -11.04 21.11 17.13
C ALA A 169 -10.55 21.80 18.42
N GLU A 170 -10.22 21.02 19.44
CA GLU A 170 -9.77 21.52 20.74
C GLU A 170 -8.24 21.49 20.91
N LEU A 171 -7.49 21.03 19.90
CA LEU A 171 -6.04 20.92 19.97
C LEU A 171 -5.39 22.30 20.15
N ALA A 172 -4.54 22.43 21.15
CA ALA A 172 -3.78 23.65 21.45
C ALA A 172 -2.26 23.41 21.48
N THR A 173 -1.81 22.22 21.91
CA THR A 173 -0.38 21.93 22.08
C THR A 173 -0.06 20.48 21.70
N ILE A 174 1.09 20.29 21.06
CA ILE A 174 1.66 18.97 20.77
C ILE A 174 2.94 18.81 21.60
N ASP A 175 2.99 17.77 22.43
CA ASP A 175 4.18 17.40 23.22
C ASP A 175 4.62 15.97 22.81
N LEU A 176 5.78 15.87 22.17
CA LEU A 176 6.36 14.62 21.68
C LEU A 176 7.39 14.01 22.66
N SER A 177 7.59 14.61 23.84
CA SER A 177 8.57 14.13 24.81
C SER A 177 8.29 12.72 25.36
N GLY A 178 7.03 12.27 25.25
CA GLY A 178 6.60 10.94 25.65
C GLY A 178 6.61 9.88 24.54
N LEU A 179 7.02 10.23 23.33
CA LEU A 179 7.12 9.23 22.23
C LEU A 179 8.10 8.12 22.61
N ASP A 180 7.79 6.89 22.17
CA ASP A 180 8.71 5.75 22.31
C ASP A 180 10.08 6.13 21.72
N PRO A 181 11.17 6.06 22.52
CA PRO A 181 12.48 6.52 22.07
C PRO A 181 13.03 5.74 20.88
N ARG A 182 12.58 4.51 20.68
CA ARG A 182 12.98 3.66 19.53
C ARG A 182 12.53 4.24 18.18
N LEU A 183 11.51 5.10 18.17
CA LEU A 183 11.07 5.81 16.96
C LEU A 183 12.16 6.74 16.39
N GLY A 184 13.06 7.24 17.21
CA GLY A 184 14.18 8.08 16.77
C GLY A 184 15.22 7.36 15.91
N GLU A 185 15.27 6.04 15.98
CA GLU A 185 16.18 5.19 15.20
C GLU A 185 15.47 4.42 14.09
N LEU A 186 14.13 4.47 14.05
CA LEU A 186 13.32 3.75 13.08
C LEU A 186 13.25 4.53 11.76
N VAL A 187 13.68 3.91 10.67
CA VAL A 187 13.42 4.42 9.33
C VAL A 187 11.98 4.06 8.93
N ILE A 188 11.17 5.06 8.58
CA ILE A 188 9.77 4.85 8.17
C ILE A 188 9.59 5.28 6.71
N GLU A 189 9.28 4.34 5.84
CA GLU A 189 8.86 4.58 4.46
C GLU A 189 7.37 4.34 4.33
N VAL A 190 6.68 5.29 3.74
CA VAL A 190 5.22 5.28 3.63
C VAL A 190 4.81 5.15 2.17
N ALA A 191 4.11 4.06 1.86
CA ALA A 191 3.53 3.85 0.55
C ALA A 191 2.33 4.79 0.34
N CYS A 192 2.51 5.78 -0.52
CA CYS A 192 1.53 6.83 -0.79
C CYS A 192 1.49 7.16 -2.28
N ASP A 193 0.41 6.78 -2.96
CA ASP A 193 0.22 7.00 -4.40
C ASP A 193 -0.68 8.20 -4.72
N VAL A 194 -1.01 9.03 -3.70
CA VAL A 194 -1.80 10.25 -3.86
C VAL A 194 -0.98 11.48 -3.51
N ASN A 195 -1.24 12.58 -4.21
CA ASN A 195 -0.53 13.84 -4.05
C ASN A 195 -1.40 14.93 -3.37
N ASN A 196 -2.51 14.51 -2.75
CA ASN A 196 -3.44 15.43 -2.12
C ASN A 196 -2.77 16.20 -0.97
N PRO A 197 -2.89 17.54 -0.92
CA PRO A 197 -2.49 18.33 0.25
C PRO A 197 -3.37 17.98 1.44
N LEU A 198 -2.99 18.45 2.62
CA LEU A 198 -3.75 18.16 3.84
C LEU A 198 -5.16 18.76 3.81
N CYS A 199 -5.28 20.02 3.42
CA CYS A 199 -6.50 20.82 3.51
C CYS A 199 -6.94 21.41 2.16
N GLY A 200 -8.14 21.99 2.16
CA GLY A 200 -8.72 22.70 1.02
C GLY A 200 -9.47 21.80 0.03
N PRO A 201 -9.86 22.31 -1.15
CA PRO A 201 -10.74 21.58 -2.08
C PRO A 201 -10.17 20.28 -2.61
N LYS A 202 -8.85 20.11 -2.57
CA LYS A 202 -8.14 18.87 -2.94
C LYS A 202 -7.58 18.14 -1.71
N GLY A 203 -7.92 18.60 -0.51
CA GLY A 203 -7.42 18.05 0.75
C GLY A 203 -8.09 16.75 1.17
N ALA A 204 -7.61 16.21 2.29
CA ALA A 204 -8.04 14.93 2.85
C ALA A 204 -9.55 14.85 3.05
N SER A 205 -10.15 15.85 3.70
CA SER A 205 -11.57 15.86 4.06
C SER A 205 -12.46 16.00 2.84
N ALA A 206 -12.12 16.92 1.92
CA ALA A 206 -12.92 17.20 0.74
C ALA A 206 -12.96 16.01 -0.24
N VAL A 207 -11.80 15.36 -0.47
CA VAL A 207 -11.68 14.30 -1.48
C VAL A 207 -12.08 12.94 -0.89
N PHE A 208 -11.63 12.61 0.32
CA PHE A 208 -11.78 11.26 0.87
C PHE A 208 -12.79 11.17 2.02
N GLY A 209 -13.27 12.31 2.56
CA GLY A 209 -14.26 12.34 3.64
C GLY A 209 -15.61 11.69 3.28
N PRO A 210 -16.20 11.97 2.10
CA PRO A 210 -17.50 11.41 1.73
C PRO A 210 -17.57 9.89 1.75
N GLN A 211 -16.57 9.17 1.25
CA GLN A 211 -16.54 7.69 1.27
C GLN A 211 -16.44 7.13 2.71
N LYS A 212 -15.98 7.94 3.66
CA LYS A 212 -15.87 7.62 5.10
C LYS A 212 -17.12 8.02 5.88
N GLY A 213 -18.15 8.50 5.21
CA GLY A 213 -19.44 8.88 5.80
C GLY A 213 -19.53 10.36 6.18
N ALA A 214 -18.62 11.22 5.75
CA ALA A 214 -18.72 12.66 6.01
C ALA A 214 -19.86 13.30 5.22
N THR A 215 -20.71 14.08 5.90
CA THR A 215 -21.63 15.02 5.26
C THR A 215 -20.87 16.27 4.76
N PRO A 216 -21.47 17.12 3.90
CA PRO A 216 -20.84 18.37 3.49
C PRO A 216 -20.41 19.27 4.66
N GLU A 217 -21.22 19.33 5.72
CA GLU A 217 -20.94 20.09 6.93
C GLU A 217 -19.74 19.50 7.69
N MET A 218 -19.70 18.17 7.83
CA MET A 218 -18.56 17.46 8.44
C MET A 218 -17.27 17.67 7.64
N VAL A 219 -17.33 17.73 6.31
CA VAL A 219 -16.15 18.01 5.48
C VAL A 219 -15.54 19.37 5.83
N VAL A 220 -16.36 20.42 5.99
CA VAL A 220 -15.90 21.76 6.36
C VAL A 220 -15.28 21.74 7.76
N GLU A 221 -15.93 21.08 8.72
CA GLU A 221 -15.42 20.94 10.09
C GLU A 221 -14.08 20.20 10.13
N LEU A 222 -14.01 19.03 9.49
CA LEU A 222 -12.80 18.21 9.44
C LEU A 222 -11.64 18.92 8.75
N ASP A 223 -11.90 19.68 7.69
CA ASP A 223 -10.87 20.46 7.00
C ASP A 223 -10.29 21.56 7.90
N ALA A 224 -11.16 22.26 8.62
CA ALA A 224 -10.74 23.26 9.62
C ALA A 224 -9.93 22.62 10.76
N ASN A 225 -10.34 21.44 11.21
CA ASN A 225 -9.65 20.67 12.26
C ASN A 225 -8.25 20.23 11.83
N LEU A 226 -8.10 19.71 10.60
CA LEU A 226 -6.81 19.38 10.03
C LEU A 226 -5.92 20.59 9.82
N SER A 227 -6.51 21.75 9.44
CA SER A 227 -5.77 23.00 9.33
C SER A 227 -5.20 23.44 10.69
N ARG A 228 -6.02 23.39 11.76
CA ARG A 228 -5.56 23.63 13.14
C ARG A 228 -4.44 22.68 13.55
N TYR A 229 -4.57 21.39 13.23
CA TYR A 229 -3.53 20.41 13.53
C TYR A 229 -2.20 20.75 12.88
N ALA A 230 -2.22 21.14 11.60
CA ALA A 230 -1.02 21.58 10.91
C ALA A 230 -0.40 22.85 11.52
N ASP A 231 -1.22 23.81 11.96
CA ASP A 231 -0.73 25.00 12.65
C ASP A 231 -0.05 24.64 13.98
N CYS A 232 -0.60 23.69 14.73
CA CYS A 232 0.03 23.17 15.95
C CYS A 232 1.35 22.41 15.66
N ILE A 233 1.43 21.66 14.56
CA ILE A 233 2.69 21.01 14.12
C ILE A 233 3.75 22.07 13.80
N GLU A 234 3.38 23.11 13.05
CA GLU A 234 4.30 24.19 12.71
C GLU A 234 4.77 24.94 13.97
N GLN A 235 3.88 25.22 14.92
CA GLN A 235 4.23 25.86 16.20
C GLN A 235 5.18 25.01 17.05
N ALA A 236 4.96 23.69 17.10
CA ALA A 236 5.74 22.78 17.93
C ALA A 236 7.13 22.45 17.33
N LEU A 237 7.23 22.31 16.00
CA LEU A 237 8.41 21.77 15.32
C LEU A 237 8.97 22.66 14.20
N GLY A 238 8.32 23.76 13.85
CA GLY A 238 8.70 24.62 12.72
C GLY A 238 8.47 23.95 11.34
N LYS A 239 7.70 22.88 11.26
CA LYS A 239 7.46 22.13 10.03
C LYS A 239 6.12 22.49 9.41
N GLN A 240 6.13 22.94 8.17
CA GLN A 240 4.93 23.21 7.36
C GLN A 240 4.50 21.93 6.63
N VAL A 241 3.33 21.40 7.01
CA VAL A 241 2.84 20.12 6.46
C VAL A 241 1.60 20.24 5.57
N LYS A 242 0.97 21.43 5.49
CA LYS A 242 -0.31 21.62 4.76
C LYS A 242 -0.23 21.29 3.28
N ASP A 243 0.85 21.72 2.63
CA ASP A 243 1.01 21.67 1.19
C ASP A 243 1.94 20.54 0.72
N ILE A 244 2.41 19.69 1.62
CA ILE A 244 3.24 18.54 1.25
C ILE A 244 2.38 17.58 0.40
N PRO A 245 2.82 17.18 -0.81
CA PRO A 245 2.14 16.18 -1.61
C PRO A 245 2.01 14.86 -0.82
N GLY A 246 0.78 14.35 -0.70
CA GLY A 246 0.49 13.16 0.11
C GLY A 246 0.19 13.42 1.59
N ALA A 247 0.33 14.65 2.09
CA ALA A 247 -0.05 14.98 3.48
C ALA A 247 -1.52 14.67 3.78
N GLY A 248 -2.41 14.79 2.79
CA GLY A 248 -3.83 14.46 2.91
C GLY A 248 -4.15 12.97 2.83
N ALA A 249 -3.19 12.13 2.51
CA ALA A 249 -3.40 10.68 2.45
C ALA A 249 -3.88 10.15 3.81
N ALA A 250 -4.75 9.14 3.75
CA ALA A 250 -5.31 8.48 4.93
C ALA A 250 -5.95 9.44 5.94
N GLY A 251 -6.69 10.45 5.45
CA GLY A 251 -7.36 11.41 6.30
C GLY A 251 -6.40 12.33 7.06
N GLY A 252 -5.27 12.67 6.45
CA GLY A 252 -4.23 13.52 6.99
C GLY A 252 -3.13 12.78 7.75
N MET A 253 -3.16 11.45 7.83
CA MET A 253 -2.09 10.67 8.48
C MET A 253 -0.73 10.92 7.83
N GLY A 254 -0.68 11.17 6.50
CA GLY A 254 0.53 11.57 5.80
C GLY A 254 1.22 12.78 6.43
N ALA A 255 0.46 13.78 6.87
CA ALA A 255 1.02 14.96 7.56
C ALA A 255 1.68 14.61 8.90
N ALA A 256 1.06 13.73 9.71
CA ALA A 256 1.64 13.29 10.99
C ALA A 256 2.92 12.46 10.75
N LEU A 257 2.89 11.53 9.80
CA LEU A 257 4.02 10.67 9.48
C LEU A 257 5.25 11.51 9.06
N VAL A 258 5.07 12.46 8.15
CA VAL A 258 6.17 13.33 7.70
C VAL A 258 6.54 14.35 8.79
N GLY A 259 5.54 15.05 9.33
CA GLY A 259 5.74 16.16 10.25
C GLY A 259 6.28 15.75 11.61
N LEU A 260 5.68 14.74 12.23
CA LEU A 260 5.96 14.36 13.61
C LEU A 260 6.95 13.18 13.71
N LEU A 261 6.90 12.22 12.78
CA LEU A 261 7.76 11.03 12.83
C LEU A 261 8.93 11.07 11.83
N GLY A 262 8.99 12.07 10.94
CA GLY A 262 10.08 12.19 9.98
C GLY A 262 10.08 11.14 8.87
N ALA A 263 8.92 10.52 8.61
CA ALA A 263 8.77 9.51 7.59
C ALA A 263 8.93 10.06 6.16
N GLU A 264 9.30 9.20 5.22
CA GLU A 264 9.40 9.51 3.80
C GLU A 264 8.19 8.94 3.04
N LEU A 265 7.47 9.79 2.28
CA LEU A 265 6.40 9.35 1.39
C LEU A 265 7.00 8.95 0.03
N LYS A 266 6.72 7.74 -0.41
CA LYS A 266 7.16 7.20 -1.71
C LYS A 266 6.02 6.50 -2.44
N PRO A 267 6.04 6.41 -3.77
CA PRO A 267 5.15 5.52 -4.51
C PRO A 267 5.27 4.09 -4.00
N GLY A 268 4.13 3.43 -3.74
CA GLY A 268 4.12 2.10 -3.14
C GLY A 268 4.90 1.08 -3.95
N ILE A 269 4.73 1.09 -5.27
CA ILE A 269 5.48 0.18 -6.15
C ILE A 269 7.00 0.40 -6.07
N GLN A 270 7.46 1.63 -5.86
CA GLN A 270 8.89 1.91 -5.72
C GLN A 270 9.46 1.26 -4.45
N ILE A 271 8.76 1.39 -3.32
CA ILE A 271 9.14 0.75 -2.05
C ILE A 271 9.25 -0.77 -2.22
N VAL A 272 8.26 -1.38 -2.89
CA VAL A 272 8.26 -2.83 -3.12
C VAL A 272 9.41 -3.27 -4.03
N ILE A 273 9.68 -2.53 -5.11
CA ILE A 273 10.82 -2.78 -6.02
C ILE A 273 12.15 -2.73 -5.25
N GLU A 274 12.33 -1.71 -4.41
CA GLU A 274 13.54 -1.55 -3.59
C GLU A 274 13.65 -2.65 -2.51
N ALA A 275 12.55 -2.94 -1.82
CA ALA A 275 12.50 -3.95 -0.77
C ALA A 275 12.84 -5.36 -1.29
N LEU A 276 12.38 -5.70 -2.50
CA LEU A 276 12.61 -6.99 -3.15
C LEU A 276 13.84 -7.02 -4.05
N LYS A 277 14.57 -5.91 -4.17
CA LYS A 277 15.76 -5.79 -5.02
C LYS A 277 15.51 -6.22 -6.48
N LEU A 278 14.33 -5.88 -7.00
CA LEU A 278 13.91 -6.27 -8.35
C LEU A 278 14.96 -5.92 -9.41
N ALA A 279 15.61 -4.75 -9.29
CA ALA A 279 16.63 -4.30 -10.22
C ALA A 279 17.83 -5.26 -10.33
N GLU A 280 18.25 -5.86 -9.20
CA GLU A 280 19.34 -6.85 -9.16
C GLU A 280 18.95 -8.12 -9.92
N GLU A 281 17.72 -8.60 -9.73
CA GLU A 281 17.23 -9.82 -10.37
C GLU A 281 16.94 -9.65 -11.86
N VAL A 282 16.53 -8.44 -12.26
CA VAL A 282 16.21 -8.13 -13.66
C VAL A 282 17.47 -7.88 -14.50
N ALA A 283 18.54 -7.41 -13.90
CA ALA A 283 19.76 -7.00 -14.62
C ALA A 283 20.33 -8.10 -15.55
N ASP A 284 20.27 -9.36 -15.14
CA ASP A 284 20.72 -10.53 -15.91
C ASP A 284 19.59 -11.40 -16.45
N ALA A 285 18.32 -10.96 -16.34
CA ALA A 285 17.17 -11.68 -16.86
C ALA A 285 17.14 -11.67 -18.41
N ASP A 286 16.60 -12.73 -18.99
CA ASP A 286 16.31 -12.82 -20.43
C ASP A 286 14.89 -12.34 -20.74
N LEU A 287 13.97 -12.49 -19.78
CA LEU A 287 12.57 -12.13 -19.89
C LEU A 287 12.01 -11.74 -18.52
N VAL A 288 11.20 -10.68 -18.49
CA VAL A 288 10.44 -10.28 -17.30
C VAL A 288 8.95 -10.47 -17.58
N ILE A 289 8.25 -11.07 -16.64
CA ILE A 289 6.80 -11.28 -16.69
C ILE A 289 6.18 -10.59 -15.49
N THR A 290 5.21 -9.75 -15.75
CA THR A 290 4.43 -9.06 -14.72
C THR A 290 2.94 -9.23 -15.00
N GLY A 291 2.08 -8.68 -14.16
CA GLY A 291 0.63 -8.73 -14.40
C GLY A 291 -0.17 -8.26 -13.21
N GLU A 292 -1.45 -8.11 -13.44
CA GLU A 292 -2.47 -7.79 -12.44
C GLU A 292 -3.83 -8.32 -12.90
N GLY A 293 -4.85 -8.30 -12.02
CA GLY A 293 -6.18 -8.81 -12.35
C GLY A 293 -6.84 -8.13 -13.55
N ARG A 294 -6.54 -6.83 -13.81
CA ARG A 294 -7.08 -6.07 -14.93
C ARG A 294 -6.09 -5.01 -15.40
N ILE A 295 -5.69 -5.08 -16.66
CA ILE A 295 -4.87 -4.05 -17.32
C ILE A 295 -5.78 -3.13 -18.15
N ASP A 296 -5.72 -1.85 -17.87
CA ASP A 296 -6.48 -0.77 -18.51
C ASP A 296 -5.66 0.53 -18.56
N SER A 297 -6.27 1.64 -18.99
CA SER A 297 -5.62 2.96 -19.01
C SER A 297 -5.21 3.47 -17.62
N GLN A 298 -5.79 2.95 -16.53
CA GLN A 298 -5.40 3.33 -15.17
C GLN A 298 -4.10 2.64 -14.72
N THR A 299 -3.72 1.54 -15.38
CA THR A 299 -2.49 0.80 -15.06
C THR A 299 -1.23 1.67 -15.17
N ILE A 300 -1.22 2.68 -16.05
CA ILE A 300 -0.08 3.60 -16.22
C ILE A 300 0.16 4.54 -15.04
N HIS A 301 -0.80 4.67 -14.12
CA HIS A 301 -0.75 5.58 -12.97
C HIS A 301 -0.13 4.94 -11.72
N GLY A 302 1.04 4.30 -11.87
CA GLY A 302 1.83 3.82 -10.73
C GLY A 302 1.53 2.40 -10.27
N LYS A 303 0.68 1.64 -11.00
CA LYS A 303 0.42 0.25 -10.64
C LYS A 303 1.60 -0.67 -10.94
N THR A 304 1.57 -1.85 -10.31
CA THR A 304 2.63 -2.87 -10.36
C THR A 304 3.16 -3.16 -11.76
N PRO A 305 2.34 -3.44 -12.82
CA PRO A 305 2.90 -3.82 -14.12
C PRO A 305 3.79 -2.75 -14.73
N ILE A 306 3.45 -1.48 -14.55
CA ILE A 306 4.24 -0.37 -15.10
C ILE A 306 5.50 -0.11 -14.26
N GLY A 307 5.42 -0.26 -12.94
CA GLY A 307 6.60 -0.16 -12.07
C GLY A 307 7.65 -1.21 -12.45
N VAL A 308 7.23 -2.46 -12.59
CA VAL A 308 8.08 -3.57 -13.02
C VAL A 308 8.65 -3.33 -14.43
N ALA A 309 7.79 -2.90 -15.38
CA ALA A 309 8.22 -2.63 -16.74
C ALA A 309 9.28 -1.51 -16.80
N ARG A 310 9.07 -0.41 -16.09
CA ARG A 310 10.05 0.69 -16.00
C ARG A 310 11.39 0.23 -15.43
N CYS A 311 11.36 -0.58 -14.38
CA CYS A 311 12.57 -1.17 -13.81
C CYS A 311 13.29 -2.05 -14.85
N ALA A 312 12.57 -2.95 -15.53
CA ALA A 312 13.14 -3.84 -16.54
C ALA A 312 13.72 -3.09 -17.76
N LYS A 313 13.07 -2.01 -18.19
CA LYS A 313 13.52 -1.20 -19.33
C LYS A 313 14.81 -0.43 -19.06
N GLN A 314 15.17 -0.16 -17.80
CA GLN A 314 16.49 0.39 -17.48
C GLN A 314 17.62 -0.56 -17.88
N PHE A 315 17.35 -1.85 -17.94
CA PHE A 315 18.31 -2.90 -18.35
C PHE A 315 18.02 -3.44 -19.76
N GLY A 316 17.15 -2.79 -20.53
CA GLY A 316 16.79 -3.20 -21.90
C GLY A 316 16.08 -4.56 -22.00
N LYS A 317 15.42 -5.01 -20.92
CA LYS A 317 14.79 -6.35 -20.90
C LYS A 317 13.39 -6.33 -21.52
N PRO A 318 13.02 -7.42 -22.24
CA PRO A 318 11.66 -7.59 -22.70
C PRO A 318 10.70 -7.87 -21.54
N VAL A 319 9.49 -7.27 -21.60
CA VAL A 319 8.48 -7.37 -20.55
C VAL A 319 7.13 -7.80 -21.12
N ILE A 320 6.57 -8.86 -20.57
CA ILE A 320 5.23 -9.36 -20.91
C ILE A 320 4.29 -9.16 -19.74
N GLY A 321 3.12 -8.58 -20.01
CA GLY A 321 2.02 -8.43 -19.06
C GLY A 321 1.03 -9.58 -19.18
N ILE A 322 0.67 -10.21 -18.06
CA ILE A 322 -0.37 -11.24 -17.94
C ILE A 322 -1.50 -10.69 -17.10
N SER A 323 -2.72 -10.71 -17.60
CA SER A 323 -3.85 -10.07 -16.93
C SER A 323 -5.09 -10.97 -16.91
N GLY A 324 -5.91 -10.84 -15.86
CA GLY A 324 -7.22 -11.46 -15.80
C GLY A 324 -8.07 -11.03 -16.99
N CYS A 325 -8.17 -9.74 -17.24
CA CYS A 325 -8.83 -9.16 -18.42
C CYS A 325 -8.08 -7.93 -18.93
N LEU A 326 -8.31 -7.60 -20.20
CA LEU A 326 -7.85 -6.39 -20.85
C LEU A 326 -9.07 -5.56 -21.26
N THR A 327 -8.96 -4.24 -21.18
CA THR A 327 -9.97 -3.31 -21.69
C THR A 327 -9.56 -2.78 -23.07
N ASP A 328 -10.50 -2.17 -23.79
CA ASP A 328 -10.25 -1.64 -25.13
C ASP A 328 -9.18 -0.53 -25.14
N ASP A 329 -8.98 0.16 -24.02
CA ASP A 329 -8.01 1.24 -23.82
C ASP A 329 -6.66 0.78 -23.26
N CYS A 330 -6.46 -0.52 -23.07
CA CYS A 330 -5.21 -1.06 -22.49
C CYS A 330 -3.96 -0.79 -23.35
N GLY A 331 -4.12 -0.47 -24.64
CA GLY A 331 -2.99 -0.24 -25.56
C GLY A 331 -1.98 0.81 -25.10
N VAL A 332 -2.38 1.75 -24.26
CA VAL A 332 -1.49 2.78 -23.70
C VAL A 332 -0.32 2.21 -22.91
N VAL A 333 -0.42 1.01 -22.37
CA VAL A 333 0.64 0.39 -21.54
C VAL A 333 1.91 0.06 -22.36
N HIS A 334 1.77 -0.07 -23.69
CA HIS A 334 2.92 -0.33 -24.57
C HIS A 334 3.90 0.85 -24.59
N ASP A 335 3.39 2.08 -24.55
CA ASP A 335 4.21 3.30 -24.47
C ASP A 335 4.90 3.43 -23.09
N HIS A 336 4.49 2.60 -22.12
CA HIS A 336 5.02 2.60 -20.75
C HIS A 336 5.87 1.37 -20.42
N GLY A 337 6.28 0.58 -21.45
CA GLY A 337 7.30 -0.45 -21.33
C GLY A 337 6.81 -1.89 -21.31
N LEU A 338 5.50 -2.16 -21.43
CA LEU A 338 5.02 -3.51 -21.69
C LEU A 338 5.09 -3.84 -23.19
N ASP A 339 5.94 -4.78 -23.57
CA ASP A 339 6.13 -5.15 -24.99
C ASP A 339 4.93 -5.93 -25.55
N ALA A 340 4.29 -6.72 -24.71
CA ALA A 340 3.07 -7.47 -25.05
C ALA A 340 2.21 -7.67 -23.79
N VAL A 341 0.88 -7.77 -23.98
CA VAL A 341 -0.07 -8.08 -22.90
C VAL A 341 -1.02 -9.19 -23.34
N PHE A 342 -1.37 -10.08 -22.41
CA PHE A 342 -2.24 -11.24 -22.68
C PHE A 342 -3.31 -11.36 -21.60
N ALA A 343 -4.58 -11.45 -22.01
CA ALA A 343 -5.67 -11.84 -21.12
C ALA A 343 -5.67 -13.34 -20.91
N VAL A 344 -5.98 -13.79 -19.68
CA VAL A 344 -6.01 -15.22 -19.34
C VAL A 344 -7.39 -15.85 -19.50
N VAL A 345 -8.45 -15.06 -19.64
CA VAL A 345 -9.80 -15.55 -19.94
C VAL A 345 -9.81 -16.08 -21.37
N ASN A 346 -9.74 -17.40 -21.52
CA ASN A 346 -9.51 -18.09 -22.78
C ASN A 346 -10.80 -18.52 -23.51
N ARG A 347 -11.97 -18.36 -22.88
CA ARG A 347 -13.30 -18.65 -23.41
C ARG A 347 -14.35 -17.74 -22.75
N ALA A 348 -15.54 -17.66 -23.32
CA ALA A 348 -16.65 -17.01 -22.64
C ALA A 348 -16.99 -17.79 -21.35
N MET A 349 -16.97 -17.10 -20.23
CA MET A 349 -17.28 -17.63 -18.89
C MET A 349 -17.83 -16.53 -17.99
N SER A 350 -18.53 -16.90 -16.94
CA SER A 350 -18.98 -15.96 -15.92
C SER A 350 -17.80 -15.45 -15.06
N LEU A 351 -17.98 -14.31 -14.40
CA LEU A 351 -16.94 -13.79 -13.49
C LEU A 351 -16.55 -14.78 -12.37
N PRO A 352 -17.52 -15.43 -11.67
CA PRO A 352 -17.17 -16.45 -10.68
C PRO A 352 -16.32 -17.60 -11.25
N GLU A 353 -16.67 -18.12 -12.44
CA GLU A 353 -15.87 -19.16 -13.10
C GLU A 353 -14.48 -18.65 -13.48
N ALA A 354 -14.35 -17.40 -13.93
CA ALA A 354 -13.05 -16.81 -14.27
C ALA A 354 -12.14 -16.69 -13.04
N LEU A 355 -12.70 -16.25 -11.89
CA LEU A 355 -11.98 -16.14 -10.63
C LEU A 355 -11.55 -17.50 -10.08
N GLU A 356 -12.44 -18.51 -10.10
CA GLU A 356 -12.16 -19.87 -9.64
C GLU A 356 -11.12 -20.58 -10.51
N SER A 357 -11.19 -20.39 -11.84
CA SER A 357 -10.30 -21.05 -12.81
C SER A 357 -9.03 -20.28 -13.10
N ALA A 358 -8.75 -19.17 -12.41
CA ALA A 358 -7.68 -18.25 -12.76
C ALA A 358 -6.30 -18.93 -12.89
N SER A 359 -5.93 -19.80 -11.96
CA SER A 359 -4.65 -20.50 -12.00
C SER A 359 -4.51 -21.36 -13.28
N THR A 360 -5.54 -22.13 -13.64
CA THR A 360 -5.56 -22.94 -14.86
C THR A 360 -5.50 -22.07 -16.11
N ASN A 361 -6.26 -20.97 -16.13
CA ASN A 361 -6.30 -20.04 -17.25
C ASN A 361 -4.94 -19.36 -17.46
N ILE A 362 -4.26 -18.95 -16.36
CA ILE A 362 -2.89 -18.43 -16.43
C ILE A 362 -1.97 -19.46 -17.04
N GLN A 363 -1.94 -20.70 -16.53
CA GLN A 363 -1.06 -21.75 -17.02
C GLN A 363 -1.23 -22.02 -18.52
N LEU A 364 -2.47 -22.09 -19.01
CA LEU A 364 -2.78 -22.28 -20.43
C LEU A 364 -2.26 -21.13 -21.29
N THR A 365 -2.51 -19.89 -20.86
CA THR A 365 -2.09 -18.70 -21.60
C THR A 365 -0.58 -18.61 -21.67
N VAL A 366 0.09 -18.71 -20.52
CA VAL A 366 1.56 -18.53 -20.46
C VAL A 366 2.33 -19.69 -21.07
N ARG A 367 1.75 -20.89 -21.10
CA ARG A 367 2.31 -22.03 -21.87
C ARG A 367 2.40 -21.67 -23.35
N ASN A 368 1.38 -21.02 -23.92
CA ASN A 368 1.38 -20.57 -25.31
C ASN A 368 2.34 -19.41 -25.54
N VAL A 369 2.45 -18.48 -24.57
CA VAL A 369 3.45 -17.38 -24.58
C VAL A 369 4.86 -17.97 -24.61
N ALA A 370 5.15 -18.96 -23.76
CA ALA A 370 6.45 -19.65 -23.74
C ALA A 370 6.77 -20.34 -25.07
N ALA A 371 5.78 -21.01 -25.68
CA ALA A 371 5.95 -21.66 -26.99
C ALA A 371 6.25 -20.62 -28.09
N LEU A 372 5.53 -19.48 -28.09
CA LEU A 372 5.79 -18.41 -29.04
C LEU A 372 7.19 -17.81 -28.85
N TYR A 373 7.62 -17.63 -27.59
CA TYR A 373 8.95 -17.12 -27.27
C TYR A 373 10.05 -18.07 -27.79
N GLN A 374 9.86 -19.39 -27.69
CA GLN A 374 10.81 -20.39 -28.16
C GLN A 374 10.93 -20.39 -29.69
N LEU A 375 9.90 -20.00 -30.46
CA LEU A 375 9.98 -19.93 -31.93
C LEU A 375 10.95 -18.83 -32.42
N LYS A 376 11.34 -17.89 -31.56
CA LYS A 376 12.25 -16.80 -31.89
C LYS A 376 13.74 -17.14 -31.70
N GLY A 377 14.05 -18.27 -31.07
CA GLY A 377 15.40 -18.83 -30.89
C GLY A 377 15.63 -19.92 -31.88
#